data_203d670129ac611f5be8f1434b8f86ee
#
_entry.id   203d670129ac611f5be8f1434b8f86ee
#
_cell.length_a   1.000
_cell.length_b   1.000
_cell.length_c   1.000
_cell.angle_alpha   90.00
_cell.angle_beta   90.00
_cell.angle_gamma   90.00
#
_symmetry.space_group_name_H-M   'P 1'
#
loop_
_entity.id
_entity.type
_entity.pdbx_description
1 polymer ?
#
loop_
_entity_poly.entity_id
_entity_poly.type
_entity_poly.pdbx_seq_one_letter_code
_entity_poly.pdbx_strand_id
1 'polypeptide(L)'
;MKNLLIKYKQYSYILKALGILLIITLISHIFRGSLAIINITLIHIIPVIVVAIHGNIKATLFMTLLSVICLNFLYIPPLYSFSVHNELYVWSFFIFGIVGWIITIQAKNLNSQTKQNEIRESLLHIISHDLRTPLSTIHGSINLDRK
;
A
#
# COMPACT_ATOMS: atom_id res chain seq x y z
N MET A 1 -4.54 17.70 -18.79
CA MET A 1 -5.63 17.00 -18.10
C MET A 1 -5.24 15.63 -17.54
N LYS A 2 -4.62 14.73 -18.31
CA LYS A 2 -4.15 13.41 -17.82
C LYS A 2 -3.22 13.47 -16.60
N ASN A 3 -2.28 14.39 -16.57
CA ASN A 3 -1.32 14.55 -15.46
C ASN A 3 -1.99 15.00 -14.14
N LEU A 4 -3.07 15.76 -14.21
CA LEU A 4 -3.84 16.18 -13.03
C LEU A 4 -4.66 15.03 -12.45
N LEU A 5 -5.26 14.19 -13.28
CA LEU A 5 -6.01 13.01 -12.85
C LEU A 5 -5.12 11.95 -12.19
N ILE A 6 -3.91 11.74 -12.73
CA ILE A 6 -2.90 10.83 -12.14
C ILE A 6 -2.46 11.36 -10.79
N LYS A 7 -2.20 12.65 -10.68
CA LYS A 7 -1.81 13.31 -9.42
C LYS A 7 -2.94 13.24 -8.39
N TYR A 8 -4.18 13.43 -8.78
CA TYR A 8 -5.35 13.32 -7.90
C TYR A 8 -5.54 11.90 -7.37
N LYS A 9 -5.40 10.89 -8.23
CA LYS A 9 -5.47 9.48 -7.85
C LYS A 9 -4.33 9.09 -6.89
N GLN A 10 -3.17 9.71 -7.04
CA GLN A 10 -1.99 9.44 -6.20
C GLN A 10 -2.15 9.98 -4.78
N TYR A 11 -2.91 11.07 -4.56
CA TYR A 11 -3.14 11.62 -3.21
C TYR A 11 -4.40 11.06 -2.54
N SER A 12 -5.31 10.46 -3.30
CA SER A 12 -6.58 9.94 -2.79
C SER A 12 -6.39 8.87 -1.69
N TYR A 13 -5.41 7.97 -1.84
CA TYR A 13 -5.15 6.94 -0.84
C TYR A 13 -4.54 7.50 0.46
N ILE A 14 -3.72 8.55 0.35
CA ILE A 14 -3.14 9.24 1.52
C ILE A 14 -4.26 9.93 2.31
N LEU A 15 -5.18 10.60 1.61
CA LEU A 15 -6.32 11.26 2.25
C LEU A 15 -7.24 10.26 2.94
N LYS A 16 -7.51 9.11 2.32
CA LYS A 16 -8.26 8.00 2.93
C LYS A 16 -7.57 7.47 4.19
N ALA A 17 -6.26 7.27 4.13
CA ALA A 17 -5.49 6.79 5.27
C ALA A 17 -5.45 7.81 6.41
N LEU A 18 -5.37 9.11 6.12
CA LEU A 18 -5.51 10.18 7.11
C LEU A 18 -6.90 10.17 7.77
N GLY A 19 -7.95 9.96 6.98
CA GLY A 19 -9.31 9.79 7.51
C GLY A 19 -9.43 8.58 8.43
N ILE A 20 -8.84 7.44 8.05
CA ILE A 20 -8.78 6.23 8.88
C ILE A 20 -8.00 6.50 10.17
N LEU A 21 -6.84 7.17 10.10
CA LEU A 21 -6.06 7.54 11.28
C LEU A 21 -6.88 8.39 12.25
N LEU A 22 -7.59 9.40 11.73
CA LEU A 22 -8.43 10.28 12.53
C LEU A 22 -9.56 9.50 13.22
N ILE A 23 -10.27 8.63 12.48
CA ILE A 23 -11.34 7.79 13.04
C ILE A 23 -10.80 6.87 14.13
N ILE A 24 -9.68 6.19 13.86
CA ILE A 24 -9.03 5.30 14.83
C ILE A 24 -8.64 6.07 16.08
N THR A 25 -8.03 7.25 15.94
CA THR A 25 -7.64 8.09 17.06
C THR A 25 -8.84 8.52 17.89
N LEU A 26 -9.96 8.92 17.26
CA LEU A 26 -11.18 9.27 17.97
C LEU A 26 -11.77 8.09 18.74
N ILE A 27 -11.89 6.93 18.11
CA ILE A 27 -12.41 5.72 18.73
C ILE A 27 -11.50 5.31 19.91
N SER A 28 -10.21 5.28 19.71
CA SER A 28 -9.23 4.92 20.74
C SER A 28 -9.26 5.92 21.91
N HIS A 29 -9.56 7.19 21.66
CA HIS A 29 -9.68 8.20 22.70
C HIS A 29 -10.95 7.99 23.56
N ILE A 30 -12.07 7.62 22.93
CA ILE A 30 -13.32 7.30 23.64
C ILE A 30 -13.14 6.06 24.53
N PHE A 31 -12.47 5.01 24.04
CA PHE A 31 -12.26 3.75 24.74
C PHE A 31 -10.97 3.70 25.56
N ARG A 32 -10.31 4.83 25.77
CA ARG A 32 -9.01 4.91 26.44
C ARG A 32 -8.98 4.28 27.83
N GLY A 33 -10.08 4.32 28.57
CA GLY A 33 -10.19 3.69 29.91
C GLY A 33 -10.29 2.17 29.87
N SER A 34 -10.71 1.60 28.72
CA SER A 34 -10.94 0.15 28.57
C SER A 34 -9.85 -0.54 27.74
N LEU A 35 -9.12 0.20 26.93
CA LEU A 35 -8.07 -0.35 26.04
C LEU A 35 -6.68 -0.13 26.64
N ALA A 36 -5.90 -1.21 26.69
CA ALA A 36 -4.48 -1.11 27.01
C ALA A 36 -3.74 -0.33 25.88
N ILE A 37 -2.72 0.43 26.25
CA ILE A 37 -1.91 1.23 25.30
C ILE A 37 -1.37 0.36 24.15
N ILE A 38 -1.03 -0.90 24.44
CA ILE A 38 -0.53 -1.86 23.46
C ILE A 38 -1.56 -2.15 22.35
N ASN A 39 -2.84 -2.26 22.71
CA ASN A 39 -3.93 -2.48 21.75
C ASN A 39 -4.15 -1.23 20.87
N ILE A 40 -4.07 -0.06 21.47
CA ILE A 40 -4.15 1.21 20.75
C ILE A 40 -3.01 1.32 19.73
N THR A 41 -1.80 0.94 20.13
CA THR A 41 -0.62 0.94 19.25
C THR A 41 -0.82 -0.01 18.07
N LEU A 42 -1.32 -1.22 18.29
CA LEU A 42 -1.59 -2.19 17.23
C LEU A 42 -2.64 -1.69 16.23
N ILE A 43 -3.68 -1.04 16.69
CA ILE A 43 -4.72 -0.49 15.81
C ILE A 43 -4.17 0.66 14.95
N HIS A 44 -3.25 1.47 15.46
CA HIS A 44 -2.64 2.57 14.73
C HIS A 44 -1.68 2.13 13.61
N ILE A 45 -1.35 0.83 13.51
CA ILE A 45 -0.61 0.31 12.37
C ILE A 45 -1.47 0.23 11.08
N ILE A 46 -2.80 0.16 11.23
CA ILE A 46 -3.74 0.00 10.10
C ILE A 46 -3.59 1.10 9.04
N PRO A 47 -3.63 2.40 9.37
CA PRO A 47 -3.46 3.45 8.36
C PRO A 47 -2.08 3.41 7.68
N VAL A 48 -1.05 2.95 8.37
CA VAL A 48 0.28 2.75 7.78
C VAL A 48 0.25 1.64 6.74
N ILE A 49 -0.41 0.51 7.05
CA ILE A 49 -0.58 -0.61 6.10
C ILE A 49 -1.36 -0.16 4.85
N VAL A 50 -2.43 0.61 5.03
CA VAL A 50 -3.25 1.12 3.92
C VAL A 50 -2.41 1.94 2.93
N VAL A 51 -1.48 2.76 3.42
CA VAL A 51 -0.57 3.52 2.56
C VAL A 51 0.53 2.62 1.98
N ALA A 52 1.08 1.72 2.78
CA ALA A 52 2.18 0.83 2.40
C ALA A 52 1.82 -0.09 1.21
N ILE A 53 0.59 -0.58 1.14
CA ILE A 53 0.07 -1.41 0.04
C ILE A 53 0.19 -0.71 -1.32
N HIS A 54 0.19 0.61 -1.36
CA HIS A 54 0.37 1.37 -2.61
C HIS A 54 1.83 1.47 -3.06
N GLY A 55 2.78 0.91 -2.30
CA GLY A 55 4.19 0.83 -2.65
C GLY A 55 4.94 2.17 -2.69
N ASN A 56 4.42 3.21 -2.05
CA ASN A 56 5.06 4.53 -1.97
C ASN A 56 5.78 4.72 -0.64
N ILE A 57 7.09 4.49 -0.63
CA ILE A 57 7.94 4.56 0.57
C ILE A 57 7.83 5.92 1.28
N LYS A 58 7.84 7.04 0.53
CA LYS A 58 7.76 8.38 1.13
C LYS A 58 6.44 8.61 1.86
N ALA A 59 5.33 8.19 1.24
CA ALA A 59 4.01 8.30 1.85
C ALA A 59 3.88 7.38 3.07
N THR A 60 4.43 6.17 3.02
CA THR A 60 4.44 5.25 4.15
C THR A 60 5.25 5.80 5.32
N LEU A 61 6.44 6.33 5.08
CA LEU A 61 7.26 6.96 6.12
C LEU A 61 6.53 8.15 6.76
N PHE A 62 5.88 8.97 5.95
CA PHE A 62 5.08 10.10 6.45
C PHE A 62 3.93 9.62 7.36
N MET A 63 3.17 8.60 6.93
CA MET A 63 2.08 8.04 7.74
C MET A 63 2.59 7.37 9.02
N THR A 64 3.72 6.66 8.95
CA THR A 64 4.36 6.07 10.13
C THR A 64 4.73 7.13 11.15
N LEU A 65 5.40 8.20 10.69
CA LEU A 65 5.78 9.30 11.56
C LEU A 65 4.56 9.97 12.21
N LEU A 66 3.52 10.22 11.42
CA LEU A 66 2.28 10.83 11.90
C LEU A 66 1.56 9.93 12.93
N SER A 67 1.48 8.62 12.67
CA SER A 67 0.89 7.65 13.62
C SER A 67 1.68 7.60 14.94
N VAL A 68 3.02 7.59 14.86
CA VAL A 68 3.88 7.59 16.04
C VAL A 68 3.72 8.88 16.86
N ILE A 69 3.64 10.05 16.20
CA ILE A 69 3.40 11.34 16.87
C ILE A 69 2.03 11.32 17.58
N CYS A 70 0.98 10.86 16.91
CA CYS A 70 -0.35 10.73 17.51
C CYS A 70 -0.34 9.82 18.74
N LEU A 71 0.32 8.65 18.63
CA LEU A 71 0.44 7.70 19.75
C LEU A 71 1.18 8.31 20.94
N ASN A 72 2.35 8.90 20.68
CA ASN A 72 3.16 9.47 21.76
C ASN A 72 2.43 10.63 22.46
N PHE A 73 1.86 11.54 21.69
CA PHE A 73 1.25 12.74 22.25
C PHE A 73 -0.06 12.47 23.01
N LEU A 74 -0.89 11.52 22.51
CA LEU A 74 -2.24 11.31 23.05
C LEU A 74 -2.35 10.17 24.05
N TYR A 75 -1.48 9.16 23.99
CA TYR A 75 -1.68 7.92 24.75
C TYR A 75 -0.52 7.54 25.65
N ILE A 76 0.71 7.97 25.36
CA ILE A 76 1.88 7.60 26.16
C ILE A 76 2.10 8.63 27.28
N PRO A 77 2.14 8.23 28.56
CA PRO A 77 2.43 9.15 29.66
C PRO A 77 3.90 9.67 29.62
N PRO A 78 4.15 10.95 29.94
CA PRO A 78 3.19 11.99 30.29
C PRO A 78 2.43 12.52 29.08
N LEU A 79 1.09 12.53 29.18
CA LEU A 79 0.21 12.93 28.09
C LEU A 79 0.45 14.38 27.66
N TYR A 80 0.22 14.63 26.34
CA TYR A 80 0.42 15.94 25.74
C TYR A 80 1.88 16.45 25.84
N SER A 81 2.82 15.51 26.00
CA SER A 81 4.26 15.77 26.03
C SER A 81 4.97 14.87 25.03
N PHE A 82 6.06 15.36 24.44
CA PHE A 82 6.95 14.54 23.60
C PHE A 82 8.02 13.80 24.42
N SER A 83 7.95 13.85 25.76
CA SER A 83 8.86 13.13 26.62
C SER A 83 8.45 11.65 26.74
N VAL A 84 9.28 10.77 26.21
CA VAL A 84 9.09 9.32 26.36
C VAL A 84 9.79 8.88 27.63
N HIS A 85 9.02 8.68 28.71
CA HIS A 85 9.56 8.32 30.02
C HIS A 85 9.94 6.82 30.14
N ASN A 86 9.43 6.00 29.22
CA ASN A 86 9.68 4.56 29.22
C ASN A 86 10.32 4.14 27.89
N GLU A 87 11.56 3.64 27.96
CA GLU A 87 12.34 3.19 26.81
C GLU A 87 11.63 2.10 25.98
N LEU A 88 10.71 1.34 26.58
CA LEU A 88 9.94 0.31 25.88
C LEU A 88 9.11 0.88 24.71
N TYR A 89 8.61 2.11 24.82
CA TYR A 89 7.84 2.74 23.74
C TYR A 89 8.73 3.17 22.56
N VAL A 90 9.99 3.48 22.82
CA VAL A 90 10.97 3.80 21.75
C VAL A 90 11.15 2.60 20.83
N TRP A 91 11.28 1.40 21.40
CA TRP A 91 11.36 0.16 20.62
C TRP A 91 10.11 -0.09 19.77
N SER A 92 8.92 0.23 20.28
CA SER A 92 7.67 0.13 19.52
C SER A 92 7.69 1.02 18.28
N PHE A 93 8.27 2.21 18.35
CA PHE A 93 8.39 3.12 17.21
C PHE A 93 9.32 2.57 16.13
N PHE A 94 10.43 1.97 16.53
CA PHE A 94 11.33 1.28 15.58
C PHE A 94 10.63 0.11 14.89
N ILE A 95 9.92 -0.73 15.65
CA ILE A 95 9.15 -1.85 15.10
C ILE A 95 8.10 -1.35 14.11
N PHE A 96 7.39 -0.27 14.43
CA PHE A 96 6.40 0.36 13.57
C PHE A 96 7.00 0.80 12.23
N GLY A 97 8.16 1.44 12.27
CA GLY A 97 8.92 1.84 11.08
C GLY A 97 9.37 0.65 10.23
N ILE A 98 9.92 -0.39 10.86
CA ILE A 98 10.39 -1.60 10.19
C ILE A 98 9.22 -2.32 9.50
N VAL A 99 8.09 -2.50 10.18
CA VAL A 99 6.90 -3.14 9.61
C VAL A 99 6.39 -2.36 8.41
N GLY A 100 6.25 -1.03 8.52
CA GLY A 100 5.85 -0.18 7.39
C GLY A 100 6.82 -0.28 6.20
N TRP A 101 8.11 -0.32 6.47
CA TRP A 101 9.15 -0.49 5.45
C TRP A 101 9.03 -1.84 4.73
N ILE A 102 8.93 -2.94 5.47
CA ILE A 102 8.81 -4.30 4.92
C ILE A 102 7.57 -4.40 4.05
N ILE A 103 6.41 -3.94 4.53
CA ILE A 103 5.14 -3.99 3.79
C ILE A 103 5.26 -3.17 2.49
N THR A 104 5.89 -1.99 2.53
CA THR A 104 6.07 -1.15 1.34
C THR A 104 6.92 -1.83 0.28
N ILE A 105 8.01 -2.49 0.68
CA ILE A 105 8.87 -3.24 -0.25
C ILE A 105 8.09 -4.40 -0.88
N GLN A 106 7.36 -5.18 -0.07
CA GLN A 106 6.55 -6.30 -0.55
C GLN A 106 5.48 -5.83 -1.54
N ALA A 107 4.75 -4.76 -1.21
CA ALA A 107 3.75 -4.19 -2.09
C ALA A 107 4.34 -3.69 -3.41
N LYS A 108 5.51 -3.03 -3.36
CA LYS A 108 6.22 -2.57 -4.57
C LYS A 108 6.63 -3.75 -5.46
N ASN A 109 7.16 -4.81 -4.87
CA ASN A 109 7.56 -6.01 -5.62
C ASN A 109 6.35 -6.69 -6.25
N LEU A 110 5.25 -6.84 -5.53
CA LEU A 110 4.02 -7.43 -6.02
C LEU A 110 3.43 -6.61 -7.19
N ASN A 111 3.37 -5.30 -7.07
CA ASN A 111 2.90 -4.41 -8.13
C ASN A 111 3.78 -4.49 -9.39
N SER A 112 5.10 -4.66 -9.22
CA SER A 112 6.04 -4.85 -10.33
C SER A 112 5.79 -6.17 -11.07
N GLN A 113 5.60 -7.26 -10.32
CA GLN A 113 5.29 -8.59 -10.89
C GLN A 113 3.96 -8.58 -11.65
N THR A 114 2.93 -7.95 -11.10
CA THR A 114 1.62 -7.84 -11.75
C THR A 114 1.74 -7.12 -13.10
N LYS A 115 2.47 -5.99 -13.15
CA LYS A 115 2.72 -5.28 -14.41
C LYS A 115 3.46 -6.13 -15.43
N GLN A 116 4.47 -6.89 -15.00
CA GLN A 116 5.22 -7.78 -15.91
C GLN A 116 4.32 -8.87 -16.47
N ASN A 117 3.44 -9.45 -15.66
CA ASN A 117 2.50 -10.46 -16.10
C ASN A 117 1.48 -9.90 -17.11
N GLU A 118 0.93 -8.71 -16.87
CA GLU A 118 0.03 -8.02 -17.81
C GLU A 118 0.69 -7.77 -19.17
N ILE A 119 1.96 -7.32 -19.18
CA ILE A 119 2.72 -7.12 -20.41
C ILE A 119 2.93 -8.46 -21.13
N ARG A 120 3.30 -9.50 -20.38
CA ARG A 120 3.53 -10.83 -20.96
C ARG A 120 2.25 -11.41 -21.58
N GLU A 121 1.11 -11.31 -20.92
CA GLU A 121 -0.18 -11.72 -21.44
C GLU A 121 -0.57 -10.95 -22.71
N SER A 122 -0.37 -9.62 -22.70
CA SER A 122 -0.62 -8.78 -23.87
C SER A 122 0.25 -9.19 -25.06
N LEU A 123 1.54 -9.46 -24.84
CA LEU A 123 2.44 -9.94 -25.88
C LEU A 123 2.03 -11.30 -26.43
N LEU A 124 1.67 -12.25 -25.58
CA LEU A 124 1.18 -13.57 -25.99
C LEU A 124 -0.09 -13.46 -26.82
N HIS A 125 -1.01 -12.56 -26.45
CA HIS A 125 -2.23 -12.32 -27.22
C HIS A 125 -1.94 -11.76 -28.62
N ILE A 126 -1.04 -10.77 -28.72
CA ILE A 126 -0.63 -10.18 -30.01
C ILE A 126 0.03 -11.23 -30.89
N ILE A 127 0.99 -11.99 -30.36
CA ILE A 127 1.69 -13.04 -31.10
C ILE A 127 0.70 -14.12 -31.57
N SER A 128 -0.23 -14.54 -30.72
CA SER A 128 -1.23 -15.53 -31.09
C SER A 128 -2.17 -15.04 -32.19
N HIS A 129 -2.54 -13.77 -32.18
CA HIS A 129 -3.35 -13.16 -33.22
C HIS A 129 -2.57 -13.05 -34.56
N ASP A 130 -1.33 -12.60 -34.51
CA ASP A 130 -0.49 -12.41 -35.70
C ASP A 130 -0.05 -13.74 -36.34
N LEU A 131 0.09 -14.81 -35.55
CA LEU A 131 0.36 -16.15 -36.06
C LEU A 131 -0.88 -16.84 -36.66
N ARG A 132 -2.09 -16.47 -36.23
CA ARG A 132 -3.33 -17.05 -36.77
C ARG A 132 -3.56 -16.68 -38.22
N THR A 133 -3.21 -15.46 -38.60
CA THR A 133 -3.41 -14.92 -39.98
C THR A 133 -2.59 -15.68 -41.03
N PRO A 134 -1.25 -15.86 -40.93
CA PRO A 134 -0.47 -16.61 -41.91
C PRO A 134 -0.80 -18.11 -41.88
N LEU A 135 -1.12 -18.71 -40.73
CA LEU A 135 -1.48 -20.13 -40.63
C LEU A 135 -2.78 -20.43 -41.34
N SER A 136 -3.80 -19.58 -41.30
CA SER A 136 -5.05 -19.75 -42.01
C SER A 136 -4.85 -19.62 -43.56
N THR A 137 -3.95 -18.77 -43.98
CA THR A 137 -3.58 -18.58 -45.39
C THR A 137 -2.85 -19.82 -45.96
N ILE A 138 -1.92 -20.39 -45.20
CA ILE A 138 -1.18 -21.61 -45.56
C ILE A 138 -2.15 -22.82 -45.62
N HIS A 139 -3.09 -22.94 -44.66
CA HIS A 139 -4.05 -24.02 -44.67
C HIS A 139 -5.04 -23.91 -45.84
N GLY A 140 -5.42 -22.69 -46.24
CA GLY A 140 -6.24 -22.43 -47.43
C GLY A 140 -5.55 -22.79 -48.75
N SER A 141 -4.25 -22.52 -48.87
CA SER A 141 -3.47 -22.84 -50.10
C SER A 141 -3.21 -24.33 -50.29
N ILE A 142 -3.01 -25.10 -49.23
CA ILE A 142 -2.82 -26.57 -49.30
C ILE A 142 -4.09 -27.30 -49.77
N ASN A 143 -5.28 -26.75 -49.48
CA ASN A 143 -6.54 -27.35 -49.94
C ASN A 143 -6.89 -27.02 -51.40
N LEU A 144 -6.25 -26.04 -52.01
CA LEU A 144 -6.45 -25.71 -53.43
C LEU A 144 -5.62 -26.56 -54.38
N ASP A 145 -4.50 -27.13 -53.93
CA ASP A 145 -3.62 -27.99 -54.75
C ASP A 145 -4.09 -29.48 -54.79
N ARG A 146 -5.23 -29.78 -54.19
CA ARG A 146 -5.77 -31.17 -54.10
C ARG A 146 -7.01 -31.44 -54.96
N LYS A 147 -7.24 -30.63 -55.99
CA LYS A 147 -8.32 -30.88 -56.96
C LYS A 147 -7.78 -31.15 -58.35
#